data_6ac965144a859f24bfb2f88b11ffee4c
#
_entry.id   6ac965144a859f24bfb2f88b11ffee4c
#
_cell.length_a   1.000
_cell.length_b   1.000
_cell.length_c   1.000
_cell.angle_alpha   90.00
_cell.angle_beta   90.00
_cell.angle_gamma   90.00
#
_symmetry.space_group_name_H-M   'P 1'
#
loop_
_entity.id
_entity.type
_entity.pdbx_description
1 polymer ?
#
loop_
_entity_poly.entity_id
_entity_poly.type
_entity_poly.pdbx_seq_one_letter_code
_entity_poly.pdbx_strand_id
1 'polypeptide(L)'
;VGSVFSPHFRGEKELKAGPYKIEGLGDEFLIPTMEFGVIDDMHQVTDRQAFHQTRRLLKEEGILGGGSSGAALWAVLQVAKNLPPMDRPARIVTVFPDGAGRYLSSIFNDEWLAERGLLEPGA
;
A
#
# COMPACT_ATOMS: atom_id res chain seq x y z
N VAL A 1 0.20 7.19 3.05
CA VAL A 1 0.10 8.52 3.65
C VAL A 1 1.42 8.84 4.36
N GLY A 2 1.91 10.05 4.21
CA GLY A 2 3.19 10.48 4.81
C GLY A 2 4.31 10.69 3.81
N SER A 3 4.29 10.04 2.64
CA SER A 3 5.24 10.31 1.56
C SER A 3 4.91 11.60 0.81
N VAL A 4 5.93 12.26 0.27
CA VAL A 4 5.79 13.47 -0.56
C VAL A 4 5.41 13.19 -2.01
N PHE A 5 5.38 11.93 -2.45
CA PHE A 5 5.14 11.58 -3.86
C PHE A 5 3.74 11.95 -4.33
N SER A 6 2.71 11.61 -3.57
CA SER A 6 1.33 11.92 -3.95
C SER A 6 1.02 13.41 -3.93
N PRO A 7 1.42 14.20 -2.92
CA PRO A 7 1.33 15.66 -2.99
C PRO A 7 2.02 16.24 -4.22
N HIS A 8 3.25 15.80 -4.51
CA HIS A 8 3.98 16.26 -5.70
C HIS A 8 3.25 15.92 -7.00
N PHE A 9 2.77 14.68 -7.14
CA PHE A 9 2.01 14.24 -8.31
C PHE A 9 0.75 15.08 -8.55
N ARG A 10 0.11 15.56 -7.47
CA ARG A 10 -1.06 16.46 -7.55
C ARG A 10 -0.71 17.94 -7.77
N GLY A 11 0.56 18.28 -7.87
CA GLY A 11 1.02 19.65 -8.07
C GLY A 11 0.97 20.53 -6.82
N GLU A 12 0.95 19.92 -5.62
CA GLU A 12 1.00 20.66 -4.37
C GLU A 12 2.36 21.37 -4.23
N LYS A 13 2.35 22.64 -3.81
CA LYS A 13 3.58 23.44 -3.68
C LYS A 13 4.37 23.14 -2.41
N GLU A 14 3.67 22.81 -1.33
CA GLU A 14 4.29 22.44 -0.07
C GLU A 14 4.28 20.94 0.10
N LEU A 15 5.44 20.31 0.06
CA LEU A 15 5.61 18.89 0.27
C LEU A 15 5.99 18.66 1.73
N LYS A 16 5.05 18.11 2.52
CA LYS A 16 5.27 17.78 3.93
C LYS A 16 5.24 16.27 4.12
N ALA A 17 6.38 15.70 4.51
CA ALA A 17 6.46 14.32 4.94
C ALA A 17 5.78 14.13 6.30
N GLY A 18 5.24 12.93 6.53
CA GLY A 18 4.66 12.52 7.78
C GLY A 18 5.05 11.08 8.14
N PRO A 19 4.83 10.67 9.39
CA PRO A 19 5.20 9.32 9.83
C PRO A 19 4.30 8.25 9.20
N TYR A 20 4.89 7.12 8.83
CA TYR A 20 4.20 5.89 8.42
C TYR A 20 5.06 4.67 8.76
N LYS A 21 4.48 3.48 8.72
CA LYS A 21 5.11 2.22 9.16
C LYS A 21 5.43 1.27 8.01
N ILE A 22 4.95 1.54 6.81
CA ILE A 22 5.20 0.70 5.64
C ILE A 22 6.61 0.97 5.16
N GLU A 23 7.49 -0.01 5.28
CA GLU A 23 8.86 0.07 4.78
C GLU A 23 8.89 0.03 3.25
N GLY A 24 9.78 0.83 2.64
CA GLY A 24 10.06 0.82 1.20
C GLY A 24 8.94 1.35 0.30
N LEU A 25 7.95 2.05 0.85
CA LEU A 25 6.86 2.63 0.08
C LEU A 25 6.81 4.16 0.26
N GLY A 26 7.22 4.89 -0.78
CA GLY A 26 7.32 6.34 -0.73
C GLY A 26 8.58 6.82 -0.01
N ASP A 27 8.73 8.14 0.07
CA ASP A 27 9.88 8.77 0.75
C ASP A 27 9.49 10.15 1.29
N GLU A 28 10.38 10.74 2.10
CA GLU A 28 10.27 12.10 2.63
C GLU A 28 10.77 13.16 1.64
N PHE A 29 11.42 12.75 0.56
CA PHE A 29 11.93 13.59 -0.52
C PHE A 29 11.68 12.94 -1.89
N LEU A 30 11.78 13.74 -2.96
CA LEU A 30 11.63 13.23 -4.32
C LEU A 30 12.90 12.48 -4.75
N ILE A 31 12.74 11.22 -5.11
CA ILE A 31 13.85 10.37 -5.55
C ILE A 31 14.09 10.54 -7.07
N PRO A 32 15.34 10.64 -7.55
CA PRO A 32 15.64 10.87 -8.96
C PRO A 32 15.19 9.76 -9.91
N THR A 33 14.99 8.55 -9.38
CA THR A 33 14.55 7.39 -10.17
C THR A 33 13.04 7.34 -10.41
N MET A 34 12.27 8.24 -9.79
CA MET A 34 10.83 8.32 -10.00
C MET A 34 10.51 9.25 -11.16
N GLU A 35 10.09 8.69 -12.27
CA GLU A 35 9.64 9.43 -13.45
C GLU A 35 8.12 9.64 -13.38
N PHE A 36 7.69 10.78 -12.86
CA PHE A 36 6.27 11.11 -12.68
C PHE A 36 5.49 11.21 -13.99
N GLY A 37 6.17 11.50 -15.10
CA GLY A 37 5.56 11.64 -16.42
C GLY A 37 4.98 10.34 -16.99
N VAL A 38 5.35 9.17 -16.44
CA VAL A 38 4.84 7.87 -16.88
C VAL A 38 3.77 7.30 -15.94
N ILE A 39 3.38 8.06 -14.91
CA ILE A 39 2.38 7.64 -13.92
C ILE A 39 1.04 8.25 -14.29
N ASP A 40 0.03 7.41 -14.52
CA ASP A 40 -1.33 7.84 -14.86
C ASP A 40 -2.13 8.24 -13.62
N ASP A 41 -1.95 7.55 -12.49
CA ASP A 41 -2.65 7.85 -11.23
C ASP A 41 -1.82 7.43 -10.03
N MET A 42 -2.11 8.02 -8.86
CA MET A 42 -1.42 7.75 -7.61
C MET A 42 -2.38 7.67 -6.43
N HIS A 43 -2.43 6.49 -5.81
CA HIS A 43 -3.26 6.22 -4.64
C HIS A 43 -2.48 6.41 -3.35
N GLN A 44 -3.10 7.04 -2.36
CA GLN A 44 -2.60 7.08 -0.99
C GLN A 44 -3.19 5.95 -0.17
N VAL A 45 -2.36 5.26 0.58
CA VAL A 45 -2.75 4.18 1.48
C VAL A 45 -2.27 4.48 2.90
N THR A 46 -3.05 4.15 3.91
CA THR A 46 -2.66 4.22 5.32
C THR A 46 -2.00 2.91 5.75
N ASP A 47 -1.19 2.94 6.82
CA ASP A 47 -0.60 1.73 7.41
C ASP A 47 -1.67 0.68 7.74
N ARG A 48 -2.79 1.11 8.33
CA ARG A 48 -3.92 0.23 8.66
C ARG A 48 -4.46 -0.48 7.42
N GLN A 49 -4.74 0.26 6.37
CA GLN A 49 -5.25 -0.30 5.11
C GLN A 49 -4.26 -1.30 4.49
N ALA A 50 -2.98 -0.94 4.45
CA ALA A 50 -1.95 -1.81 3.89
C ALA A 50 -1.79 -3.10 4.71
N PHE A 51 -1.66 -3.01 6.04
CA PHE A 51 -1.46 -4.17 6.91
C PHE A 51 -2.67 -5.09 6.93
N HIS A 52 -3.89 -4.53 6.89
CA HIS A 52 -5.10 -5.32 6.74
C HIS A 52 -5.09 -6.12 5.42
N GLN A 53 -4.76 -5.47 4.29
CA GLN A 53 -4.69 -6.18 3.01
C GLN A 53 -3.54 -7.21 2.96
N THR A 54 -2.40 -6.94 3.62
CA THR A 54 -1.31 -7.91 3.75
C THR A 54 -1.79 -9.20 4.45
N ARG A 55 -2.52 -9.06 5.54
CA ARG A 55 -3.07 -10.20 6.30
C ARG A 55 -4.16 -10.94 5.51
N ARG A 56 -5.03 -10.20 4.81
CA ARG A 56 -6.04 -10.78 3.93
C ARG A 56 -5.42 -11.58 2.80
N LEU A 57 -4.35 -11.06 2.18
CA LEU A 57 -3.61 -11.75 1.12
C LEU A 57 -3.10 -13.12 1.57
N LEU A 58 -2.59 -13.21 2.82
CA LEU A 58 -2.22 -14.50 3.39
C LEU A 58 -3.43 -15.39 3.65
N LYS A 59 -4.49 -14.84 4.27
CA LYS A 59 -5.66 -15.63 4.72
C LYS A 59 -6.50 -16.15 3.54
N GLU A 60 -6.67 -15.35 2.51
CA GLU A 60 -7.56 -15.64 1.38
C GLU A 60 -6.85 -16.32 0.21
N GLU A 61 -5.57 -15.97 -0.03
CA GLU A 61 -4.81 -16.42 -1.21
C GLU A 61 -3.56 -17.26 -0.86
N GLY A 62 -3.21 -17.37 0.42
CA GLY A 62 -2.01 -18.09 0.85
C GLY A 62 -0.69 -17.39 0.47
N ILE A 63 -0.73 -16.09 0.15
CA ILE A 63 0.44 -15.32 -0.28
C ILE A 63 1.01 -14.54 0.88
N LEU A 64 2.24 -14.85 1.25
CA LEU A 64 3.01 -14.21 2.32
C LEU A 64 3.78 -13.00 1.78
N GLY A 65 3.12 -11.84 1.67
CA GLY A 65 3.72 -10.58 1.26
C GLY A 65 4.10 -9.67 2.44
N GLY A 66 4.86 -8.61 2.17
CA GLY A 66 5.13 -7.52 3.12
C GLY A 66 4.08 -6.41 3.10
N GLY A 67 4.33 -5.34 3.87
CA GLY A 67 3.40 -4.20 3.96
C GLY A 67 3.18 -3.46 2.64
N SER A 68 4.20 -3.36 1.81
CA SER A 68 4.10 -2.78 0.47
C SER A 68 3.25 -3.63 -0.48
N SER A 69 3.25 -4.97 -0.32
CA SER A 69 2.37 -5.87 -1.06
C SER A 69 0.89 -5.61 -0.71
N GLY A 70 0.59 -5.42 0.58
CA GLY A 70 -0.76 -5.03 1.02
C GLY A 70 -1.19 -3.66 0.51
N ALA A 71 -0.28 -2.70 0.46
CA ALA A 71 -0.53 -1.38 -0.12
C ALA A 71 -0.83 -1.49 -1.63
N ALA A 72 -0.06 -2.27 -2.37
CA ALA A 72 -0.30 -2.54 -3.79
C ALA A 72 -1.66 -3.21 -4.02
N LEU A 73 -2.00 -4.23 -3.22
CA LEU A 73 -3.31 -4.88 -3.28
C LEU A 73 -4.46 -3.91 -2.97
N TRP A 74 -4.29 -3.04 -1.96
CA TRP A 74 -5.30 -2.04 -1.66
C TRP A 74 -5.56 -1.11 -2.85
N ALA A 75 -4.49 -0.62 -3.51
CA ALA A 75 -4.59 0.22 -4.70
C ALA A 75 -5.29 -0.54 -5.86
N VAL A 76 -4.92 -1.79 -6.12
CA VAL A 76 -5.58 -2.67 -7.11
C VAL A 76 -7.08 -2.75 -6.86
N LEU A 77 -7.49 -2.94 -5.61
CA LEU A 77 -8.92 -3.01 -5.25
C LEU A 77 -9.65 -1.67 -5.45
N GLN A 78 -8.97 -0.53 -5.25
CA GLN A 78 -9.58 0.78 -5.56
C GLN A 78 -9.73 0.97 -7.08
N VAL A 79 -8.71 0.63 -7.86
CA VAL A 79 -8.78 0.67 -9.33
C VAL A 79 -9.91 -0.23 -9.83
N ALA A 80 -9.96 -1.48 -9.35
CA ALA A 80 -10.97 -2.45 -9.78
C ALA A 80 -12.42 -1.98 -9.51
N LYS A 81 -12.65 -1.33 -8.37
CA LYS A 81 -13.98 -0.77 -8.02
C LYS A 81 -14.44 0.35 -8.94
N ASN A 82 -13.50 1.08 -9.52
CA ASN A 82 -13.77 2.26 -10.34
C ASN A 82 -13.64 2.00 -11.84
N LEU A 83 -13.42 0.75 -12.24
CA LEU A 83 -13.39 0.41 -13.66
C LEU A 83 -14.77 0.62 -14.31
N PRO A 84 -14.81 1.19 -15.51
CA PRO A 84 -16.06 1.30 -16.25
C PRO A 84 -16.59 -0.10 -16.63
N PRO A 85 -17.89 -0.23 -16.96
CA PRO A 85 -18.42 -1.45 -17.56
C PRO A 85 -17.61 -1.82 -18.82
N MET A 86 -17.25 -3.09 -18.94
CA MET A 86 -16.45 -3.61 -20.05
C MET A 86 -17.05 -4.89 -20.62
N ASP A 87 -16.88 -5.11 -21.92
CA ASP A 87 -17.35 -6.32 -22.62
C ASP A 87 -16.53 -7.57 -22.30
N ARG A 88 -15.42 -7.41 -21.61
CA ARG A 88 -14.50 -8.49 -21.20
C ARG A 88 -13.99 -8.28 -19.78
N PRO A 89 -13.58 -9.34 -19.07
CA PRO A 89 -12.96 -9.22 -17.76
C PRO A 89 -11.70 -8.35 -17.79
N ALA A 90 -11.59 -7.43 -16.84
CA ALA A 90 -10.37 -6.66 -16.65
C ALA A 90 -9.23 -7.55 -16.18
N ARG A 91 -8.02 -7.26 -16.65
CA ARG A 91 -6.80 -7.89 -16.15
C ARG A 91 -5.92 -6.82 -15.53
N ILE A 92 -5.72 -6.92 -14.22
CA ILE A 92 -4.87 -6.00 -13.45
C ILE A 92 -3.62 -6.78 -13.04
N VAL A 93 -2.44 -6.21 -13.33
CA VAL A 93 -1.15 -6.78 -12.91
C VAL A 93 -0.59 -5.90 -11.79
N THR A 94 -0.07 -6.53 -10.75
CA THR A 94 0.58 -5.86 -9.63
C THR A 94 1.87 -6.58 -9.24
N VAL A 95 2.71 -5.93 -8.43
CA VAL A 95 3.96 -6.50 -7.93
C VAL A 95 3.89 -6.58 -6.41
N PHE A 96 4.29 -7.71 -5.86
CA PHE A 96 4.54 -7.92 -4.44
C PHE A 96 6.07 -7.95 -4.22
N PRO A 97 6.67 -6.84 -3.73
CA PRO A 97 8.12 -6.66 -3.81
C PRO A 97 8.92 -7.56 -2.88
N ASP A 98 8.34 -7.97 -1.76
CA ASP A 98 9.00 -8.81 -0.76
C ASP A 98 8.05 -9.78 -0.06
N GLY A 99 8.63 -10.70 0.70
CA GLY A 99 7.91 -11.69 1.49
C GLY A 99 7.80 -11.32 2.98
N ALA A 100 6.99 -12.08 3.72
CA ALA A 100 6.62 -11.80 5.11
C ALA A 100 7.74 -12.01 6.14
N GLY A 101 8.89 -12.59 5.78
CA GLY A 101 9.92 -12.99 6.73
C GLY A 101 10.39 -11.90 7.70
N ARG A 102 10.42 -10.65 7.24
CA ARG A 102 10.80 -9.48 8.05
C ARG A 102 9.66 -8.93 8.93
N TYR A 103 8.42 -9.38 8.73
CA TYR A 103 7.22 -8.77 9.29
C TYR A 103 6.44 -9.68 10.24
N LEU A 104 6.97 -10.87 10.56
CA LEU A 104 6.33 -11.83 11.45
C LEU A 104 6.11 -11.29 12.86
N SER A 105 7.06 -10.48 13.36
CA SER A 105 6.98 -9.83 14.68
C SER A 105 6.25 -8.47 14.66
N SER A 106 5.74 -8.04 13.52
CA SER A 106 5.05 -6.75 13.36
C SER A 106 3.67 -6.92 12.69
N ILE A 107 3.59 -6.91 11.35
CA ILE A 107 2.32 -6.97 10.61
C ILE A 107 1.51 -8.24 10.92
N PHE A 108 2.19 -9.36 11.21
CA PHE A 108 1.57 -10.65 11.54
C PHE A 108 1.50 -10.93 13.05
N ASN A 109 1.79 -9.94 13.90
CA ASN A 109 1.69 -10.03 15.35
C ASN A 109 0.53 -9.15 15.85
N ASP A 110 -0.49 -9.76 16.45
CA ASP A 110 -1.69 -9.06 16.90
C ASP A 110 -1.41 -8.08 18.04
N GLU A 111 -0.52 -8.43 18.98
CA GLU A 111 -0.15 -7.55 20.09
C GLU A 111 0.52 -6.28 19.57
N TRP A 112 1.48 -6.44 18.63
CA TRP A 112 2.16 -5.32 17.99
C TRP A 112 1.20 -4.37 17.26
N LEU A 113 0.20 -4.93 16.57
CA LEU A 113 -0.83 -4.14 15.88
C LEU A 113 -1.77 -3.45 16.87
N ALA A 114 -2.20 -4.16 17.92
CA ALA A 114 -3.11 -3.62 18.94
C ALA A 114 -2.50 -2.43 19.69
N GLU A 115 -1.25 -2.56 20.13
CA GLU A 115 -0.50 -1.46 20.79
C GLU A 115 -0.42 -0.18 19.96
N ARG A 116 -0.51 -0.29 18.63
CA ARG A 116 -0.42 0.83 17.67
C ARG A 116 -1.77 1.25 17.10
N GLY A 117 -2.84 0.63 17.58
CA GLY A 117 -4.20 0.89 17.09
C GLY A 117 -4.40 0.50 15.62
N LEU A 118 -3.62 -0.46 15.11
CA LEU A 118 -3.63 -0.90 13.71
C LEU A 118 -4.36 -2.24 13.51
N LEU A 119 -4.69 -2.95 14.59
CA LEU A 119 -5.45 -4.19 14.52
C LEU A 119 -6.89 -3.91 14.09
N GLU A 120 -7.36 -4.61 13.06
CA GLU A 120 -8.75 -4.57 12.63
C GLU A 120 -9.60 -5.55 13.45
N PRO A 121 -10.82 -5.18 13.85
CA PRO A 121 -11.74 -6.10 14.51
C PRO A 121 -12.07 -7.28 13.57
N GLY A 122 -11.75 -8.51 14.00
CA GLY A 122 -12.05 -9.74 13.26
C GLY A 122 -11.06 -10.09 12.12
N ALA A 123 -9.88 -9.48 12.14
CA ALA A 123 -8.80 -9.81 11.18
C ALA A 123 -8.15 -11.18 11.46
#